data_e5767219d62e7217e70e196ab7f24ac8
#
_entry.id   e5767219d62e7217e70e196ab7f24ac8
#
_cell.length_a   1.000
_cell.length_b   1.000
_cell.length_c   1.000
_cell.angle_alpha   90.00
_cell.angle_beta   90.00
_cell.angle_gamma   90.00
#
_symmetry.space_group_name_H-M   'P 1'
#
loop_
_entity.id
_entity.type
_entity.pdbx_description
1 polymer ?
#
loop_
_entity_poly.entity_id
_entity_poly.type
_entity_poly.pdbx_seq_one_letter_code
_entity_poly.pdbx_strand_id
1 'polypeptide(L)'
;PPTDPMIRPERRTRADLIAAAAIAAVVVLIVGFFWWRSSARATISRPAAEPATAAAKAESVPSALQQRWTATSTRTTTPVVLGGVVVTGDGRTVAGLDPQTGEQRWSYARDTDLCAVSYVYNLVVAVYPDTRGCGQVSGLQASTGQRGPSRSSYADRVVVVTSDGNAVLSAGATRLELWRSDLIRML
;
A
#
# COMPACT_ATOMS: atom_id res chain seq x y z
N PRO A 1 -38.75 53.26 18.57
CA PRO A 1 -37.83 52.39 17.84
C PRO A 1 -36.74 51.91 18.77
N PRO A 2 -36.50 50.61 18.86
CA PRO A 2 -35.43 50.06 19.67
C PRO A 2 -34.08 50.39 19.01
N THR A 3 -33.24 51.12 19.75
CA THR A 3 -31.87 51.39 19.38
C THR A 3 -31.05 50.11 19.58
N ASP A 4 -30.59 49.54 18.46
CA ASP A 4 -29.63 48.41 18.48
C ASP A 4 -28.39 48.80 19.30
N PRO A 5 -27.96 47.97 20.26
CA PRO A 5 -26.72 48.20 20.96
C PRO A 5 -25.57 48.01 19.96
N MET A 6 -24.91 49.11 19.58
CA MET A 6 -23.68 49.07 18.81
C MET A 6 -22.67 48.14 19.51
N ILE A 7 -22.42 46.99 18.92
CA ILE A 7 -21.35 46.07 19.35
C ILE A 7 -20.03 46.81 19.16
N ARG A 8 -19.47 47.32 20.29
CA ARG A 8 -18.14 47.93 20.26
C ARG A 8 -17.12 46.86 19.85
N PRO A 9 -16.27 47.07 18.84
CA PRO A 9 -15.20 46.14 18.52
C PRO A 9 -14.28 46.03 19.71
N GLU A 10 -14.18 44.81 20.28
CA GLU A 10 -13.27 44.53 21.38
C GLU A 10 -11.83 44.84 20.92
N ARG A 11 -11.15 45.73 21.66
CA ARG A 11 -9.73 46.02 21.44
C ARG A 11 -8.96 44.77 21.81
N ARG A 12 -8.40 44.08 20.80
CA ARG A 12 -7.46 42.98 21.01
C ARG A 12 -6.32 43.47 21.88
N THR A 13 -6.19 42.90 23.06
CA THR A 13 -5.11 43.22 24.00
C THR A 13 -3.85 42.49 23.56
N ARG A 14 -2.67 42.96 24.00
CA ARG A 14 -1.40 42.23 23.75
C ARG A 14 -1.45 40.81 24.31
N ALA A 15 -2.16 40.61 25.41
CA ALA A 15 -2.37 39.31 26.01
C ALA A 15 -3.13 38.36 25.09
N ASP A 16 -4.17 38.82 24.37
CA ASP A 16 -4.92 38.01 23.41
C ASP A 16 -4.06 37.58 22.23
N LEU A 17 -3.19 38.47 21.76
CA LEU A 17 -2.26 38.14 20.68
C LEU A 17 -1.21 37.11 21.12
N ILE A 18 -0.69 37.24 22.35
CA ILE A 18 0.26 36.28 22.93
C ILE A 18 -0.44 34.91 23.11
N ALA A 19 -1.65 34.89 23.63
CA ALA A 19 -2.43 33.67 23.80
C ALA A 19 -2.71 33.00 22.44
N ALA A 20 -3.13 33.75 21.44
CA ALA A 20 -3.36 33.25 20.10
C ALA A 20 -2.08 32.68 19.47
N ALA A 21 -0.94 33.35 19.61
CA ALA A 21 0.34 32.90 19.13
C ALA A 21 0.81 31.61 19.84
N ALA A 22 0.60 31.51 21.15
CA ALA A 22 0.91 30.31 21.91
C ALA A 22 0.06 29.12 21.48
N ILE A 23 -1.24 29.31 21.29
CA ILE A 23 -2.14 28.26 20.77
C ILE A 23 -1.72 27.83 19.37
N ALA A 24 -1.43 28.78 18.49
CA ALA A 24 -0.97 28.47 17.13
C ALA A 24 0.33 27.65 17.14
N ALA A 25 1.29 28.03 18.00
CA ALA A 25 2.55 27.29 18.15
C ALA A 25 2.32 25.85 18.64
N VAL A 26 1.45 25.66 19.63
CA VAL A 26 1.09 24.33 20.14
C VAL A 26 0.43 23.48 19.04
N VAL A 27 -0.50 24.06 18.28
CA VAL A 27 -1.15 23.36 17.17
C VAL A 27 -0.13 22.94 16.10
N VAL A 28 0.79 23.84 15.73
CA VAL A 28 1.86 23.54 14.77
C VAL A 28 2.77 22.40 15.28
N LEU A 29 3.13 22.42 16.56
CA LEU A 29 3.94 21.36 17.17
C LEU A 29 3.20 20.01 17.17
N ILE A 30 1.92 20.00 17.52
CA ILE A 30 1.10 18.78 17.53
C ILE A 30 0.96 18.24 16.10
N VAL A 31 0.60 19.06 15.14
CA VAL A 31 0.47 18.66 13.72
C VAL A 31 1.82 18.19 13.19
N GLY A 32 2.90 18.91 13.46
CA GLY A 32 4.25 18.52 13.07
C GLY A 32 4.67 17.18 13.68
N PHE A 33 4.38 16.93 14.95
CA PHE A 33 4.67 15.67 15.62
C PHE A 33 3.88 14.49 15.02
N PHE A 34 2.57 14.65 14.79
CA PHE A 34 1.75 13.62 14.16
C PHE A 34 2.17 13.38 12.71
N TRP A 35 2.52 14.45 11.98
CA TRP A 35 3.03 14.30 10.62
C TRP A 35 4.38 13.59 10.59
N TRP A 36 5.27 13.91 11.53
CA TRP A 36 6.56 13.23 11.65
C TRP A 36 6.40 11.73 11.93
N ARG A 37 5.44 11.36 12.76
CA ARG A 37 5.12 9.96 13.10
C ARG A 37 4.21 9.26 12.09
N SER A 38 3.74 9.96 11.07
CA SER A 38 2.83 9.39 10.09
C SER A 38 3.51 8.29 9.27
N SER A 39 2.88 7.11 9.20
CA SER A 39 3.29 6.00 8.32
C SER A 39 3.28 6.38 6.84
N ALA A 40 2.61 7.45 6.47
CA ALA A 40 2.62 7.98 5.11
C ALA A 40 4.02 8.45 4.68
N ARG A 41 4.84 8.97 5.60
CA ARG A 41 6.24 9.39 5.32
C ARG A 41 7.19 8.20 5.16
N ALA A 42 6.89 7.10 5.82
CA ALA A 42 7.68 5.89 5.77
C ALA A 42 7.33 4.99 4.57
N THR A 43 6.30 5.36 3.80
CA THR A 43 5.92 4.67 2.58
C THR A 43 6.72 5.22 1.41
N ILE A 44 7.50 4.35 0.77
CA ILE A 44 8.26 4.66 -0.43
C ILE A 44 7.54 4.00 -1.61
N SER A 45 7.09 4.81 -2.58
CA SER A 45 6.47 4.31 -3.81
C SER A 45 7.23 4.87 -5.00
N ARG A 46 7.74 3.98 -5.82
CA ARG A 46 8.48 4.30 -7.06
C ARG A 46 7.79 3.58 -8.21
N PRO A 47 6.69 4.12 -8.73
CA PRO A 47 6.01 3.53 -9.87
C PRO A 47 6.86 3.67 -11.15
N ALA A 48 6.67 2.76 -12.09
CA ALA A 48 7.23 2.90 -13.42
C ALA A 48 6.52 4.03 -14.18
N ALA A 49 7.28 4.76 -15.00
CA ALA A 49 6.73 5.82 -15.83
C ALA A 49 5.77 5.30 -16.91
N GLU A 50 6.06 4.09 -17.40
CA GLU A 50 5.27 3.42 -18.42
C GLU A 50 4.87 2.01 -17.95
N PRO A 51 3.66 1.55 -18.30
CA PRO A 51 3.23 0.19 -18.01
C PRO A 51 4.16 -0.83 -18.66
N ALA A 52 4.44 -1.93 -17.97
CA ALA A 52 5.13 -3.05 -18.57
C ALA A 52 4.24 -3.71 -19.64
N THR A 53 4.84 -4.05 -20.77
CA THR A 53 4.14 -4.81 -21.81
C THR A 53 3.97 -6.26 -21.35
N ALA A 54 2.80 -6.82 -21.54
CA ALA A 54 2.57 -8.23 -21.24
C ALA A 54 3.56 -9.11 -22.01
N ALA A 55 4.14 -10.09 -21.33
CA ALA A 55 5.03 -11.05 -21.98
C ALA A 55 4.26 -11.81 -23.08
N ALA A 56 4.88 -11.95 -24.23
CA ALA A 56 4.32 -12.76 -25.30
C ALA A 56 4.18 -14.22 -24.82
N LYS A 57 3.07 -14.85 -25.18
CA LYS A 57 2.86 -16.27 -24.91
C LYS A 57 3.89 -17.07 -25.72
N ALA A 58 4.63 -17.94 -25.06
CA ALA A 58 5.54 -18.84 -25.73
C ALA A 58 4.75 -19.84 -26.59
N GLU A 59 5.15 -20.02 -27.84
CA GLU A 59 4.53 -21.03 -28.75
C GLU A 59 4.86 -22.46 -28.34
N SER A 60 6.05 -22.64 -27.74
CA SER A 60 6.51 -23.95 -27.26
C SER A 60 7.41 -23.78 -26.04
N VAL A 61 7.49 -24.83 -25.21
CA VAL A 61 8.45 -24.88 -24.10
C VAL A 61 9.80 -25.33 -24.72
N PRO A 62 10.89 -24.54 -24.52
CA PRO A 62 12.19 -24.92 -25.02
C PRO A 62 12.70 -26.19 -24.32
N SER A 63 13.44 -27.01 -25.04
CA SER A 63 14.02 -28.26 -24.52
C SER A 63 15.16 -28.01 -23.50
N ALA A 64 15.74 -26.81 -23.50
CA ALA A 64 16.78 -26.41 -22.58
C ALA A 64 16.46 -25.01 -22.04
N LEU A 65 16.60 -24.82 -20.71
CA LEU A 65 16.42 -23.57 -20.04
C LEU A 65 17.78 -23.00 -19.65
N GLN A 66 17.98 -21.70 -19.83
CA GLN A 66 19.13 -20.97 -19.36
C GLN A 66 18.71 -19.97 -18.30
N GLN A 67 19.37 -20.03 -17.15
CA GLN A 67 19.18 -19.02 -16.09
C GLN A 67 19.81 -17.69 -16.55
N ARG A 68 19.02 -16.63 -16.59
CA ARG A 68 19.49 -15.29 -16.96
C ARG A 68 19.78 -14.41 -15.76
N TRP A 69 18.97 -14.50 -14.73
CA TRP A 69 19.10 -13.72 -13.52
C TRP A 69 18.45 -14.43 -12.33
N THR A 70 18.70 -13.93 -11.12
CA THR A 70 18.07 -14.38 -9.87
C THR A 70 17.66 -13.17 -9.05
N ALA A 71 16.61 -13.33 -8.26
CA ALA A 71 16.18 -12.35 -7.28
C ALA A 71 15.69 -13.03 -6.00
N THR A 72 15.90 -12.38 -4.87
CA THR A 72 15.38 -12.85 -3.58
C THR A 72 13.90 -12.50 -3.44
N SER A 73 13.11 -13.46 -2.99
CA SER A 73 11.68 -13.27 -2.75
C SER A 73 11.21 -14.18 -1.62
N THR A 74 11.44 -13.75 -0.39
CA THR A 74 11.15 -14.55 0.82
C THR A 74 9.68 -14.48 1.24
N ARG A 75 8.90 -13.53 0.68
CA ARG A 75 7.51 -13.26 1.05
C ARG A 75 6.49 -13.64 -0.04
N THR A 76 6.92 -14.28 -1.11
CA THR A 76 6.05 -14.93 -2.09
C THR A 76 6.09 -16.44 -1.89
N THR A 77 4.94 -17.08 -1.71
CA THR A 77 4.86 -18.54 -1.58
C THR A 77 5.02 -19.26 -2.92
N THR A 78 4.66 -18.59 -3.99
CA THR A 78 4.77 -19.07 -5.38
C THR A 78 5.25 -17.94 -6.27
N PRO A 79 5.95 -18.23 -7.37
CA PRO A 79 6.32 -17.21 -8.34
C PRO A 79 5.10 -16.44 -8.84
N VAL A 80 5.17 -15.12 -8.84
CA VAL A 80 4.10 -14.24 -9.34
C VAL A 80 4.59 -13.54 -10.60
N VAL A 81 4.00 -13.88 -11.74
CA VAL A 81 4.24 -13.21 -13.03
C VAL A 81 2.93 -12.58 -13.46
N LEU A 82 2.87 -11.27 -13.49
CA LEU A 82 1.63 -10.53 -13.70
C LEU A 82 1.90 -9.18 -14.35
N GLY A 83 1.08 -8.78 -15.31
CA GLY A 83 1.17 -7.45 -15.93
C GLY A 83 2.51 -7.16 -16.59
N GLY A 84 3.20 -8.18 -17.12
CA GLY A 84 4.49 -8.04 -17.80
C GLY A 84 5.70 -7.92 -16.86
N VAL A 85 5.55 -8.22 -15.56
CA VAL A 85 6.65 -8.21 -14.59
C VAL A 85 6.69 -9.49 -13.78
N VAL A 86 7.86 -9.81 -13.24
CA VAL A 86 8.04 -10.80 -12.17
C VAL A 86 7.98 -10.04 -10.84
N VAL A 87 7.04 -10.42 -10.00
CA VAL A 87 6.84 -9.76 -8.71
C VAL A 87 7.64 -10.47 -7.62
N THR A 88 8.41 -9.71 -6.89
CA THR A 88 9.16 -10.19 -5.71
C THR A 88 8.73 -9.46 -4.46
N GLY A 89 8.83 -10.13 -3.33
CA GLY A 89 8.61 -9.57 -2.00
C GLY A 89 9.71 -10.00 -1.05
N ASP A 90 10.49 -9.04 -0.56
CA ASP A 90 11.55 -9.32 0.39
C ASP A 90 11.68 -8.19 1.42
N GLY A 91 11.92 -8.58 2.70
CA GLY A 91 11.95 -7.64 3.81
C GLY A 91 10.69 -6.75 3.83
N ARG A 92 10.84 -5.47 3.55
CA ARG A 92 9.77 -4.46 3.53
C ARG A 92 9.29 -4.09 2.13
N THR A 93 9.93 -4.61 1.09
CA THR A 93 9.78 -4.14 -0.29
C THR A 93 9.06 -5.16 -1.17
N VAL A 94 8.10 -4.68 -1.93
CA VAL A 94 7.55 -5.37 -3.10
C VAL A 94 8.12 -4.70 -4.33
N ALA A 95 8.58 -5.49 -5.31
CA ALA A 95 9.12 -4.98 -6.55
C ALA A 95 8.58 -5.74 -7.76
N GLY A 96 8.42 -5.04 -8.86
CA GLY A 96 8.20 -5.63 -10.18
C GLY A 96 9.48 -5.55 -10.99
N LEU A 97 9.94 -6.70 -11.42
CA LEU A 97 11.18 -6.86 -12.17
C LEU A 97 10.88 -7.16 -13.63
N ASP A 98 11.71 -6.68 -14.52
CA ASP A 98 11.66 -7.04 -15.93
C ASP A 98 11.95 -8.54 -16.09
N PRO A 99 11.09 -9.31 -16.75
CA PRO A 99 11.26 -10.76 -16.86
C PRO A 99 12.48 -11.19 -17.69
N GLN A 100 13.03 -10.31 -18.53
CA GLN A 100 14.19 -10.65 -19.37
C GLN A 100 15.51 -10.27 -18.72
N THR A 101 15.57 -9.12 -18.06
CA THR A 101 16.81 -8.56 -17.50
C THR A 101 16.93 -8.70 -15.99
N GLY A 102 15.81 -8.87 -15.26
CA GLY A 102 15.77 -8.84 -13.82
C GLY A 102 15.85 -7.41 -13.23
N GLU A 103 15.92 -6.39 -14.08
CA GLU A 103 15.96 -4.99 -13.61
C GLU A 103 14.65 -4.56 -12.95
N GLN A 104 14.77 -3.77 -11.88
CA GLN A 104 13.62 -3.25 -11.17
C GLN A 104 12.92 -2.16 -11.97
N ARG A 105 11.67 -2.41 -12.35
CA ARG A 105 10.82 -1.43 -13.02
C ARG A 105 10.08 -0.54 -12.05
N TRP A 106 9.61 -1.11 -10.95
CA TRP A 106 8.93 -0.38 -9.90
C TRP A 106 9.17 -1.02 -8.52
N SER A 107 8.97 -0.24 -7.47
CA SER A 107 9.00 -0.75 -6.10
C SER A 107 8.05 -0.01 -5.17
N TYR A 108 7.60 -0.73 -4.16
CA TYR A 108 6.78 -0.22 -3.08
C TYR A 108 7.28 -0.78 -1.75
N ALA A 109 7.52 0.08 -0.78
CA ALA A 109 7.98 -0.32 0.55
C ALA A 109 7.25 0.46 1.64
N ARG A 110 7.14 -0.15 2.82
CA ARG A 110 6.63 0.48 4.03
C ARG A 110 7.69 0.41 5.14
N ASP A 111 7.35 0.99 6.30
CA ASP A 111 8.18 1.00 7.51
C ASP A 111 8.22 -0.36 8.23
N THR A 112 7.35 -1.28 7.88
CA THR A 112 7.21 -2.60 8.47
C THR A 112 7.53 -3.69 7.45
N ASP A 113 7.99 -4.85 7.93
CA ASP A 113 8.26 -6.00 7.06
C ASP A 113 6.96 -6.55 6.46
N LEU A 114 7.07 -7.05 5.25
CA LEU A 114 5.98 -7.75 4.57
C LEU A 114 5.58 -9.02 5.32
N CYS A 115 4.29 -9.24 5.44
CA CYS A 115 3.75 -10.53 5.83
C CYS A 115 3.73 -11.50 4.65
N ALA A 116 3.21 -11.03 3.52
CA ALA A 116 3.08 -11.83 2.32
C ALA A 116 2.89 -10.93 1.08
N VAL A 117 3.20 -11.50 -0.08
CA VAL A 117 2.86 -10.95 -1.38
C VAL A 117 2.12 -12.00 -2.19
N SER A 118 1.03 -11.61 -2.81
CA SER A 118 0.24 -12.44 -3.69
C SER A 118 -0.37 -11.59 -4.80
N TYR A 119 -1.36 -12.08 -5.51
CA TYR A 119 -2.04 -11.33 -6.54
C TYR A 119 -3.53 -11.64 -6.57
N VAL A 120 -4.31 -10.70 -7.07
CA VAL A 120 -5.72 -10.87 -7.39
C VAL A 120 -6.02 -10.15 -8.69
N TYR A 121 -6.48 -10.87 -9.69
CA TYR A 121 -6.70 -10.36 -11.04
C TYR A 121 -5.43 -9.68 -11.60
N ASN A 122 -5.42 -8.36 -11.79
CA ASN A 122 -4.28 -7.58 -12.28
C ASN A 122 -3.57 -6.76 -11.19
N LEU A 123 -3.93 -6.97 -9.93
CA LEU A 123 -3.33 -6.30 -8.78
C LEU A 123 -2.36 -7.23 -8.05
N VAL A 124 -1.21 -6.73 -7.73
CA VAL A 124 -0.32 -7.30 -6.72
C VAL A 124 -0.88 -6.92 -5.34
N VAL A 125 -1.04 -7.90 -4.49
CA VAL A 125 -1.55 -7.74 -3.13
C VAL A 125 -0.39 -7.84 -2.15
N ALA A 126 0.01 -6.70 -1.60
CA ALA A 126 1.03 -6.61 -0.56
C ALA A 126 0.36 -6.55 0.82
N VAL A 127 0.73 -7.46 1.69
CA VAL A 127 0.18 -7.57 3.04
C VAL A 127 1.24 -7.16 4.05
N TYR A 128 0.90 -6.19 4.88
CA TYR A 128 1.76 -5.66 5.95
C TYR A 128 1.11 -5.86 7.32
N PRO A 129 1.88 -5.86 8.39
CA PRO A 129 1.32 -5.89 9.72
C PRO A 129 0.62 -4.58 10.07
N ASP A 130 -0.41 -4.69 10.88
CA ASP A 130 -1.02 -3.62 11.64
C ASP A 130 -0.95 -3.93 13.15
N THR A 131 -1.69 -3.20 13.96
CA THR A 131 -1.69 -3.40 15.43
C THR A 131 -2.27 -4.76 15.87
N ARG A 132 -2.87 -5.52 14.98
CA ARG A 132 -3.57 -6.79 15.25
C ARG A 132 -2.93 -7.99 14.57
N GLY A 133 -2.02 -7.77 13.64
CA GLY A 133 -1.40 -8.84 12.87
C GLY A 133 -1.23 -8.44 11.39
N CYS A 134 -1.21 -9.39 10.50
CA CYS A 134 -1.02 -9.17 9.07
C CYS A 134 -2.32 -8.76 8.38
N GLY A 135 -2.84 -7.58 8.70
CA GLY A 135 -4.15 -7.10 8.24
C GLY A 135 -4.15 -5.89 7.31
N GLN A 136 -3.01 -5.23 7.12
CA GLN A 136 -2.92 -4.07 6.24
C GLN A 136 -2.64 -4.48 4.80
N VAL A 137 -3.65 -4.41 3.95
CA VAL A 137 -3.58 -4.82 2.54
C VAL A 137 -3.41 -3.60 1.64
N SER A 138 -2.47 -3.68 0.72
CA SER A 138 -2.24 -2.67 -0.32
C SER A 138 -2.27 -3.35 -1.69
N GLY A 139 -3.17 -2.91 -2.56
CA GLY A 139 -3.20 -3.28 -3.96
C GLY A 139 -2.26 -2.40 -4.77
N LEU A 140 -1.47 -3.01 -5.65
CA LEU A 140 -0.56 -2.32 -6.56
C LEU A 140 -0.86 -2.78 -7.97
N GLN A 141 -0.95 -1.84 -8.92
CA GLN A 141 -1.06 -2.18 -10.34
C GLN A 141 0.18 -2.98 -10.76
N ALA A 142 -0.01 -4.19 -11.27
CA ALA A 142 1.12 -5.07 -11.56
C ALA A 142 2.09 -4.48 -12.59
N SER A 143 1.58 -3.85 -13.65
CA SER A 143 2.40 -3.30 -14.73
C SER A 143 3.18 -2.03 -14.36
N THR A 144 2.73 -1.26 -13.37
CA THR A 144 3.34 0.04 -13.02
C THR A 144 3.78 0.16 -11.58
N GLY A 145 3.29 -0.68 -10.67
CA GLY A 145 3.49 -0.52 -9.23
C GLY A 145 2.68 0.65 -8.63
N GLN A 146 1.81 1.28 -9.42
CA GLN A 146 0.95 2.37 -8.92
C GLN A 146 0.02 1.85 -7.83
N ARG A 147 -0.12 2.62 -6.76
CA ARG A 147 -1.02 2.27 -5.66
C ARG A 147 -2.48 2.30 -6.13
N GLY A 148 -3.15 1.20 -5.90
CA GLY A 148 -4.57 1.03 -6.06
C GLY A 148 -5.30 1.01 -4.72
N PRO A 149 -6.37 0.23 -4.62
CA PRO A 149 -7.16 0.12 -3.41
C PRO A 149 -6.32 -0.41 -2.25
N SER A 150 -6.60 0.08 -1.06
CA SER A 150 -5.98 -0.42 0.18
C SER A 150 -7.04 -0.64 1.25
N ARG A 151 -6.80 -1.61 2.12
CA ARG A 151 -7.73 -1.96 3.18
C ARG A 151 -6.99 -2.39 4.43
N SER A 152 -7.53 -1.99 5.57
CA SER A 152 -7.16 -2.58 6.86
C SER A 152 -8.17 -3.67 7.18
N SER A 153 -7.72 -4.90 7.25
CA SER A 153 -8.51 -6.05 7.67
C SER A 153 -8.50 -6.16 9.18
N TYR A 154 -9.60 -6.68 9.73
CA TYR A 154 -9.66 -7.08 11.14
C TYR A 154 -9.13 -8.52 11.37
N ALA A 155 -8.35 -9.02 10.43
CA ALA A 155 -7.83 -10.38 10.44
C ALA A 155 -6.37 -10.43 10.88
N ASP A 156 -5.99 -11.56 11.45
CA ASP A 156 -4.60 -11.86 11.82
C ASP A 156 -3.78 -12.26 10.58
N ARG A 157 -4.45 -12.71 9.53
CA ARG A 157 -3.85 -13.21 8.31
C ARG A 157 -4.72 -12.96 7.08
N VAL A 158 -4.11 -12.52 6.01
CA VAL A 158 -4.74 -12.38 4.69
C VAL A 158 -4.16 -13.43 3.75
N VAL A 159 -5.03 -14.13 3.06
CA VAL A 159 -4.67 -15.17 2.08
C VAL A 159 -5.45 -14.93 0.79
N VAL A 160 -4.80 -14.96 -0.35
CA VAL A 160 -5.49 -14.98 -1.64
C VAL A 160 -5.90 -16.41 -1.95
N VAL A 161 -7.16 -16.66 -2.23
CA VAL A 161 -7.77 -17.99 -2.13
C VAL A 161 -8.66 -18.33 -3.31
N THR A 162 -8.38 -17.91 -4.48
CA THR A 162 -9.18 -18.41 -5.61
C THR A 162 -8.31 -18.95 -6.72
N SER A 163 -8.73 -20.03 -7.34
CA SER A 163 -8.06 -20.62 -8.48
C SER A 163 -8.00 -19.68 -9.69
N ASP A 164 -8.90 -18.72 -9.76
CA ASP A 164 -9.00 -17.71 -10.82
C ASP A 164 -8.47 -16.32 -10.39
N GLY A 165 -7.99 -16.17 -9.13
CA GLY A 165 -7.42 -14.94 -8.64
C GLY A 165 -8.40 -13.80 -8.41
N ASN A 166 -9.70 -14.08 -8.31
CA ASN A 166 -10.74 -13.04 -8.27
C ASN A 166 -11.19 -12.63 -6.86
N ALA A 167 -10.72 -13.29 -5.82
CA ALA A 167 -11.08 -12.95 -4.45
C ALA A 167 -9.92 -13.07 -3.46
N VAL A 168 -10.01 -12.31 -2.39
CA VAL A 168 -9.07 -12.31 -1.27
C VAL A 168 -9.83 -12.73 -0.02
N LEU A 169 -9.34 -13.73 0.68
CA LEU A 169 -9.85 -14.15 1.98
C LEU A 169 -8.97 -13.58 3.08
N SER A 170 -9.59 -12.93 4.03
CA SER A 170 -8.94 -12.52 5.27
C SER A 170 -9.50 -13.32 6.44
N ALA A 171 -8.63 -13.88 7.25
CA ALA A 171 -8.98 -14.76 8.36
C ALA A 171 -8.45 -14.21 9.68
N GLY A 172 -9.32 -14.08 10.66
CA GLY A 172 -9.00 -13.77 12.05
C GLY A 172 -9.52 -14.86 12.98
N ALA A 173 -9.23 -14.75 14.27
CA ALA A 173 -9.65 -15.71 15.27
C ALA A 173 -11.18 -15.89 15.32
N THR A 174 -11.94 -14.84 15.07
CA THR A 174 -13.41 -14.81 15.18
C THR A 174 -14.12 -14.33 13.92
N ARG A 175 -13.37 -14.02 12.84
CA ARG A 175 -13.94 -13.38 11.66
C ARG A 175 -13.28 -13.86 10.39
N LEU A 176 -14.10 -14.13 9.38
CA LEU A 176 -13.69 -14.31 8.00
C LEU A 176 -14.29 -13.20 7.15
N GLU A 177 -13.52 -12.65 6.24
CA GLU A 177 -13.99 -11.66 5.28
C GLU A 177 -13.55 -12.08 3.87
N LEU A 178 -14.47 -12.02 2.93
CA LEU A 178 -14.21 -12.22 1.51
C LEU A 178 -14.30 -10.90 0.79
N TRP A 179 -13.29 -10.59 -0.02
CA TRP A 179 -13.23 -9.36 -0.81
C TRP A 179 -13.07 -9.68 -2.28
N ARG A 180 -13.62 -8.83 -3.13
CA ARG A 180 -13.39 -8.87 -4.58
C ARG A 180 -11.98 -8.39 -4.94
N SER A 181 -11.66 -8.48 -6.24
CA SER A 181 -10.39 -8.00 -6.80
C SER A 181 -10.12 -6.51 -6.57
N ASP A 182 -11.16 -5.70 -6.37
CA ASP A 182 -11.06 -4.28 -6.02
C ASP A 182 -10.91 -4.03 -4.51
N LEU A 183 -10.76 -5.09 -3.73
CA LEU A 183 -10.69 -5.10 -2.27
C LEU A 183 -11.97 -4.57 -1.59
N ILE A 184 -13.10 -4.64 -2.26
CA ILE A 184 -14.41 -4.37 -1.64
C ILE A 184 -14.91 -5.64 -0.96
N ARG A 185 -15.30 -5.52 0.30
CA ARG A 185 -15.83 -6.63 1.09
C ARG A 185 -17.14 -7.16 0.48
N MET A 186 -17.23 -8.47 0.34
CA MET A 186 -18.44 -9.18 -0.12
C MET A 186 -19.21 -9.85 1.04
N LEU A 187 -18.47 -10.35 2.02
CA LEU A 187 -19.01 -11.03 3.22
C LEU A 187 -18.22 -10.62 4.47
#